data_29ae92b3efb011049c484ca56a4d8afe
#
_entry.id   29ae92b3efb011049c484ca56a4d8afe
#
_cell.length_a   1.000
_cell.length_b   1.000
_cell.length_c   1.000
_cell.angle_alpha   90.00
_cell.angle_beta   90.00
_cell.angle_gamma   90.00
#
_symmetry.space_group_name_H-M   'P 1'
#
loop_
_entity.id
_entity.type
_entity.pdbx_description
1 polymer ?
#
loop_
_entity_poly.entity_id
_entity_poly.type
_entity_poly.pdbx_seq_one_letter_code
_entity_poly.pdbx_strand_id
1 'polypeptide(L)'
;MLSGNADRCRQLRPGEVSFSIGLPKLGDVAQRKDDPAPADEGVQLSAVAQDYLKVIWTASEWSEDSVSTKMLSERIGVSASTVSEAIRKLADQGMVDHARYGAISLTEKGRLAAIGMVRRHRLIETYLVRELGYGWDEVHDEAEILEHAVSDLMMDRIDAKLGHPERDPHGDPIPSVDGAIDTPSATRLSEYLDGQSGRVARISDSDPAMLRYFDSVGITLDLPITVIERRDYAGTVAIELARTGTKDAIDLGHRAAEAIWMVPAN
;
A
#
# COMPACT_ATOMS: atom_id res chain seq x y z
N MET A 1 -62.03 -9.61 36.01
CA MET A 1 -62.83 -10.26 34.95
C MET A 1 -61.87 -10.55 33.81
N LEU A 2 -61.66 -11.84 33.65
CA LEU A 2 -61.48 -12.65 32.45
C LEU A 2 -60.19 -12.47 31.71
N SER A 3 -59.28 -13.41 31.87
CA SER A 3 -59.06 -14.75 31.20
C SER A 3 -58.45 -14.48 29.82
N GLY A 4 -57.24 -14.88 29.55
CA GLY A 4 -56.73 -16.24 29.42
C GLY A 4 -56.49 -16.55 27.95
N ASN A 5 -55.29 -16.70 27.50
CA ASN A 5 -54.95 -17.79 26.63
C ASN A 5 -53.46 -18.08 26.62
N ALA A 6 -53.10 -19.16 27.26
CA ALA A 6 -51.84 -19.85 27.14
C ALA A 6 -51.95 -20.81 25.92
N ASP A 7 -50.79 -21.26 25.50
CA ASP A 7 -50.54 -22.40 24.64
C ASP A 7 -50.57 -22.18 23.09
N ARG A 8 -49.34 -22.14 22.54
CA ARG A 8 -48.84 -23.24 21.68
C ARG A 8 -47.36 -23.08 21.33
N CYS A 9 -46.48 -23.49 22.21
CA CYS A 9 -45.15 -23.95 21.80
C CYS A 9 -45.32 -25.17 20.89
N ARG A 10 -45.12 -25.00 19.59
CA ARG A 10 -44.93 -26.13 18.67
C ARG A 10 -43.46 -26.39 18.49
N GLN A 11 -42.98 -27.45 19.12
CA GLN A 11 -41.67 -28.07 18.90
C GLN A 11 -41.50 -28.39 17.42
N LEU A 12 -40.52 -27.74 16.77
CA LEU A 12 -40.00 -28.18 15.48
C LEU A 12 -38.84 -29.15 15.76
N ARG A 13 -39.03 -30.38 15.30
CA ARG A 13 -38.02 -31.44 15.32
C ARG A 13 -36.88 -31.08 14.36
N PRO A 14 -35.58 -31.42 14.64
CA PRO A 14 -34.50 -31.21 13.70
C PRO A 14 -34.66 -32.19 12.54
N GLY A 15 -34.97 -31.64 11.36
CA GLY A 15 -34.93 -32.34 10.08
C GLY A 15 -33.51 -32.31 9.54
N GLU A 16 -32.91 -33.46 9.32
CA GLU A 16 -31.67 -33.70 8.64
C GLU A 16 -31.72 -33.10 7.22
N VAL A 17 -30.99 -32.02 6.98
CA VAL A 17 -30.75 -31.54 5.62
C VAL A 17 -29.47 -32.18 5.12
N SER A 18 -29.60 -33.30 4.43
CA SER A 18 -28.51 -33.94 3.72
C SER A 18 -28.15 -33.11 2.47
N PHE A 19 -27.08 -32.32 2.56
CA PHE A 19 -26.45 -31.70 1.39
C PHE A 19 -25.54 -32.72 0.70
N SER A 20 -26.07 -33.37 -0.33
CA SER A 20 -25.29 -34.19 -1.24
C SER A 20 -24.53 -33.26 -2.22
N ILE A 21 -23.31 -32.89 -1.90
CA ILE A 21 -22.41 -32.24 -2.87
C ILE A 21 -21.88 -33.35 -3.77
N GLY A 22 -22.48 -33.45 -4.97
CA GLY A 22 -22.01 -34.31 -6.05
C GLY A 22 -20.65 -33.78 -6.54
N LEU A 23 -19.55 -34.34 -6.04
CA LEU A 23 -18.24 -34.18 -6.66
C LEU A 23 -18.25 -34.82 -8.04
N PRO A 24 -17.85 -34.15 -9.13
CA PRO A 24 -17.67 -34.80 -10.43
C PRO A 24 -16.55 -35.85 -10.32
N LYS A 25 -16.84 -37.04 -10.83
CA LYS A 25 -15.88 -38.16 -10.89
C LYS A 25 -14.70 -37.75 -11.78
N LEU A 26 -13.48 -37.96 -11.27
CA LEU A 26 -12.24 -37.90 -12.04
C LEU A 26 -12.29 -38.97 -13.16
N GLY A 27 -12.71 -38.60 -14.35
CA GLY A 27 -12.83 -39.60 -15.43
C GLY A 27 -13.16 -39.09 -16.81
N ASP A 28 -13.48 -37.83 -17.03
CA ASP A 28 -13.83 -37.34 -18.37
C ASP A 28 -13.05 -36.04 -18.73
N VAL A 29 -11.74 -36.17 -18.88
CA VAL A 29 -10.94 -35.20 -19.64
C VAL A 29 -10.52 -35.89 -20.94
N ALA A 30 -11.51 -36.04 -21.86
CA ALA A 30 -11.18 -36.37 -23.22
C ALA A 30 -10.58 -35.15 -23.92
N GLN A 31 -9.35 -35.34 -24.37
CA GLN A 31 -8.56 -34.63 -25.37
C GLN A 31 -9.34 -33.59 -26.21
N ARG A 32 -9.20 -32.30 -25.93
CA ARG A 32 -9.33 -31.24 -26.93
C ARG A 32 -7.94 -31.03 -27.55
N LYS A 33 -7.73 -31.60 -28.73
CA LYS A 33 -6.69 -31.22 -29.68
C LYS A 33 -7.22 -29.96 -30.36
N ASP A 34 -6.49 -28.86 -30.20
CA ASP A 34 -6.56 -27.56 -30.86
C ASP A 34 -6.66 -26.40 -29.84
N ASP A 35 -5.80 -26.43 -28.80
CA ASP A 35 -5.49 -25.20 -28.07
C ASP A 35 -4.31 -24.51 -28.77
N PRO A 36 -4.39 -23.19 -29.02
CA PRO A 36 -3.23 -22.41 -29.45
C PRO A 36 -2.12 -22.54 -28.39
N ALA A 37 -0.88 -22.63 -28.86
CA ALA A 37 0.31 -22.69 -28.02
C ALA A 37 0.23 -21.67 -26.88
N PRO A 38 0.65 -22.03 -25.64
CA PRO A 38 0.65 -21.08 -24.53
C PRO A 38 1.49 -19.87 -24.94
N ALA A 39 0.84 -18.70 -24.91
CA ALA A 39 1.53 -17.44 -24.98
C ALA A 39 2.59 -17.45 -23.87
N ASP A 40 3.82 -17.08 -24.24
CA ASP A 40 5.00 -16.80 -23.44
C ASP A 40 4.75 -16.99 -21.93
N GLU A 41 5.16 -18.15 -21.38
CA GLU A 41 5.13 -18.38 -19.93
C GLU A 41 6.11 -17.38 -19.31
N GLY A 42 5.64 -16.15 -19.07
CA GLY A 42 6.36 -15.16 -18.32
C GLY A 42 6.88 -15.80 -17.04
N VAL A 43 8.19 -15.75 -16.81
CA VAL A 43 8.86 -16.29 -15.61
C VAL A 43 8.05 -15.83 -14.40
N GLN A 44 7.33 -16.77 -13.79
CA GLN A 44 6.52 -16.47 -12.60
C GLN A 44 7.48 -16.14 -11.46
N LEU A 45 7.51 -14.87 -11.06
CA LEU A 45 8.36 -14.41 -9.97
C LEU A 45 7.87 -15.01 -8.65
N SER A 46 8.80 -15.43 -7.80
CA SER A 46 8.45 -15.81 -6.42
C SER A 46 8.01 -14.56 -5.63
N ALA A 47 7.19 -14.76 -4.57
CA ALA A 47 6.79 -13.68 -3.67
C ALA A 47 8.00 -12.85 -3.19
N VAL A 48 9.06 -13.52 -2.74
CA VAL A 48 10.30 -12.86 -2.31
C VAL A 48 10.91 -11.99 -3.42
N ALA A 49 10.89 -12.44 -4.68
CA ALA A 49 11.40 -11.65 -5.81
C ALA A 49 10.52 -10.41 -6.05
N GLN A 50 9.20 -10.55 -5.92
CA GLN A 50 8.24 -9.46 -6.02
C GLN A 50 8.45 -8.43 -4.91
N ASP A 51 8.68 -8.85 -3.66
CA ASP A 51 8.97 -7.97 -2.52
C ASP A 51 10.23 -7.15 -2.77
N TYR A 52 11.33 -7.78 -3.23
CA TYR A 52 12.54 -7.05 -3.57
C TYR A 52 12.30 -5.97 -4.63
N LEU A 53 11.58 -6.32 -5.71
CA LEU A 53 11.28 -5.35 -6.77
C LEU A 53 10.41 -4.20 -6.25
N LYS A 54 9.38 -4.50 -5.44
CA LYS A 54 8.53 -3.52 -4.78
C LYS A 54 9.35 -2.57 -3.90
N VAL A 55 10.23 -3.11 -3.04
CA VAL A 55 11.06 -2.30 -2.13
C VAL A 55 12.06 -1.44 -2.90
N ILE A 56 12.66 -1.94 -3.99
CA ILE A 56 13.57 -1.14 -4.84
C ILE A 56 12.79 0.04 -5.45
N TRP A 57 11.58 -0.20 -5.96
CA TRP A 57 10.77 0.82 -6.59
C TRP A 57 10.30 1.88 -5.57
N THR A 58 9.71 1.46 -4.45
CA THR A 58 9.21 2.38 -3.41
C THR A 58 10.32 3.20 -2.77
N ALA A 59 11.56 2.67 -2.73
CA ALA A 59 12.72 3.40 -2.25
C ALA A 59 13.07 4.63 -3.10
N SER A 60 12.78 4.56 -4.40
CA SER A 60 13.07 5.63 -5.38
C SER A 60 11.86 6.52 -5.69
N GLU A 61 10.67 6.16 -5.22
CA GLU A 61 9.44 6.89 -5.57
C GLU A 61 9.40 8.29 -4.98
N TRP A 62 9.86 8.43 -3.73
CA TRP A 62 9.84 9.68 -2.96
C TRP A 62 11.22 10.18 -2.53
N SER A 63 12.29 9.63 -3.13
CA SER A 63 13.67 9.99 -2.83
C SER A 63 14.52 9.87 -4.08
N GLU A 64 15.47 10.78 -4.24
CA GLU A 64 16.52 10.70 -5.26
C GLU A 64 17.74 9.86 -4.80
N ASP A 65 17.68 9.31 -3.59
CA ASP A 65 18.75 8.51 -3.04
C ASP A 65 18.93 7.20 -3.83
N SER A 66 20.19 6.84 -4.04
CA SER A 66 20.51 5.59 -4.73
C SER A 66 20.18 4.37 -3.87
N VAL A 67 19.49 3.38 -4.47
CA VAL A 67 19.20 2.11 -3.82
C VAL A 67 20.48 1.31 -3.64
N SER A 68 20.79 0.92 -2.41
CA SER A 68 21.98 0.15 -2.05
C SER A 68 21.64 -1.15 -1.34
N THR A 69 22.56 -2.13 -1.39
CA THR A 69 22.43 -3.39 -0.62
C THR A 69 22.20 -3.16 0.87
N LYS A 70 22.86 -2.12 1.44
CA LYS A 70 22.71 -1.76 2.86
C LYS A 70 21.29 -1.31 3.14
N MET A 71 20.76 -0.38 2.36
CA MET A 71 19.40 0.14 2.52
C MET A 71 18.36 -0.98 2.37
N LEU A 72 18.51 -1.87 1.38
CA LEU A 72 17.61 -3.02 1.21
C LEU A 72 17.70 -3.98 2.41
N SER A 73 18.91 -4.23 2.94
CA SER A 73 19.12 -5.05 4.14
C SER A 73 18.37 -4.50 5.36
N GLU A 74 18.42 -3.19 5.56
CA GLU A 74 17.74 -2.49 6.65
C GLU A 74 16.21 -2.51 6.47
N ARG A 75 15.70 -2.28 5.25
CA ARG A 75 14.24 -2.27 4.98
C ARG A 75 13.60 -3.66 5.03
N ILE A 76 14.27 -4.67 4.46
CA ILE A 76 13.74 -6.04 4.39
C ILE A 76 14.02 -6.84 5.68
N GLY A 77 14.96 -6.37 6.51
CA GLY A 77 15.32 -7.04 7.77
C GLY A 77 16.16 -8.30 7.60
N VAL A 78 16.93 -8.43 6.51
CA VAL A 78 17.79 -9.58 6.21
C VAL A 78 19.25 -9.16 6.09
N SER A 79 20.19 -10.14 6.07
CA SER A 79 21.61 -9.85 5.96
C SER A 79 21.98 -9.27 4.59
N ALA A 80 23.03 -8.44 4.52
CA ALA A 80 23.56 -7.91 3.26
C ALA A 80 23.97 -9.00 2.27
N SER A 81 24.42 -10.17 2.75
CA SER A 81 24.74 -11.32 1.91
C SER A 81 23.51 -11.93 1.25
N THR A 82 22.41 -12.02 2.00
CA THR A 82 21.11 -12.49 1.47
C THR A 82 20.58 -11.53 0.40
N VAL A 83 20.66 -10.21 0.65
CA VAL A 83 20.31 -9.20 -0.35
C VAL A 83 21.15 -9.34 -1.60
N SER A 84 22.48 -9.44 -1.46
CA SER A 84 23.39 -9.56 -2.61
C SER A 84 23.10 -10.79 -3.45
N GLU A 85 22.72 -11.93 -2.84
CA GLU A 85 22.31 -13.12 -3.56
C GLU A 85 20.97 -12.92 -4.30
N ALA A 86 19.99 -12.30 -3.66
CA ALA A 86 18.69 -12.00 -4.27
C ALA A 86 18.85 -11.04 -5.47
N ILE A 87 19.60 -9.95 -5.30
CA ILE A 87 19.89 -8.99 -6.39
C ILE A 87 20.60 -9.67 -7.56
N ARG A 88 21.57 -10.56 -7.30
CA ARG A 88 22.22 -11.31 -8.36
C ARG A 88 21.21 -12.18 -9.14
N LYS A 89 20.32 -12.90 -8.45
CA LYS A 89 19.27 -13.71 -9.10
C LYS A 89 18.31 -12.83 -9.92
N LEU A 90 17.92 -11.66 -9.40
CA LEU A 90 17.09 -10.71 -10.14
C LEU A 90 17.79 -10.12 -11.36
N ALA A 91 19.11 -9.86 -11.27
CA ALA A 91 19.91 -9.44 -12.41
C ALA A 91 20.02 -10.54 -13.48
N ASP A 92 20.25 -11.81 -13.08
CA ASP A 92 20.26 -12.95 -13.98
C ASP A 92 18.89 -13.14 -14.70
N GLN A 93 17.78 -12.72 -14.07
CA GLN A 93 16.43 -12.72 -14.66
C GLN A 93 16.13 -11.46 -15.48
N GLY A 94 17.06 -10.52 -15.56
CA GLY A 94 16.91 -9.25 -16.26
C GLY A 94 15.91 -8.30 -15.64
N MET A 95 15.70 -8.37 -14.31
CA MET A 95 14.77 -7.51 -13.56
C MET A 95 15.44 -6.26 -12.99
N VAL A 96 16.73 -6.38 -12.66
CA VAL A 96 17.53 -5.27 -12.11
C VAL A 96 18.84 -5.11 -12.85
N ASP A 97 19.31 -3.88 -12.92
CA ASP A 97 20.68 -3.55 -13.31
C ASP A 97 21.48 -3.29 -12.03
N HIS A 98 22.59 -3.98 -11.88
CA HIS A 98 23.48 -3.84 -10.74
C HIS A 98 24.94 -3.83 -11.18
N ALA A 99 25.50 -2.64 -11.28
CA ALA A 99 26.93 -2.49 -11.47
C ALA A 99 27.68 -2.89 -10.21
N ARG A 100 28.85 -3.52 -10.36
CA ARG A 100 29.70 -3.92 -9.23
C ARG A 100 30.03 -2.69 -8.36
N TYR A 101 29.58 -2.70 -7.10
CA TYR A 101 29.65 -1.57 -6.16
C TYR A 101 28.81 -0.33 -6.57
N GLY A 102 27.88 -0.47 -7.49
CA GLY A 102 27.00 0.60 -7.95
C GLY A 102 25.63 0.59 -7.29
N ALA A 103 24.83 1.57 -7.68
CA ALA A 103 23.41 1.60 -7.33
C ALA A 103 22.66 0.41 -7.97
N ILE A 104 21.61 -0.03 -7.29
CA ILE A 104 20.68 -1.03 -7.80
C ILE A 104 19.52 -0.26 -8.45
N SER A 105 19.22 -0.56 -9.71
CA SER A 105 18.10 0.03 -10.43
C SER A 105 17.25 -1.05 -11.11
N LEU A 106 15.96 -0.76 -11.29
CA LEU A 106 15.06 -1.65 -12.02
C LEU A 106 15.29 -1.52 -13.53
N THR A 107 15.29 -2.64 -14.24
CA THR A 107 15.07 -2.62 -15.69
C THR A 107 13.61 -2.26 -15.98
N GLU A 108 13.26 -2.00 -17.25
CA GLU A 108 11.85 -1.78 -17.61
C GLU A 108 10.96 -2.97 -17.24
N LYS A 109 11.46 -4.18 -17.43
CA LYS A 109 10.78 -5.43 -17.04
C LYS A 109 10.59 -5.49 -15.51
N GLY A 110 11.62 -5.18 -14.74
CA GLY A 110 11.57 -5.13 -13.28
C GLY A 110 10.65 -4.02 -12.78
N ARG A 111 10.67 -2.85 -13.43
CA ARG A 111 9.79 -1.72 -13.11
C ARG A 111 8.31 -2.09 -13.26
N LEU A 112 7.93 -2.68 -14.36
CA LEU A 112 6.54 -3.12 -14.59
C LEU A 112 6.10 -4.16 -13.56
N ALA A 113 6.95 -5.12 -13.23
CA ALA A 113 6.65 -6.11 -12.20
C ALA A 113 6.49 -5.45 -10.81
N ALA A 114 7.38 -4.53 -10.43
CA ALA A 114 7.31 -3.78 -9.19
C ALA A 114 6.03 -2.96 -9.09
N ILE A 115 5.70 -2.20 -10.14
CA ILE A 115 4.49 -1.36 -10.19
C ILE A 115 3.21 -2.21 -10.08
N GLY A 116 3.19 -3.39 -10.70
CA GLY A 116 2.07 -4.32 -10.55
C GLY A 116 1.85 -4.72 -9.10
N MET A 117 2.92 -4.99 -8.34
CA MET A 117 2.83 -5.30 -6.90
C MET A 117 2.41 -4.09 -6.07
N VAL A 118 2.97 -2.91 -6.35
CA VAL A 118 2.58 -1.65 -5.69
C VAL A 118 1.09 -1.36 -5.88
N ARG A 119 0.57 -1.54 -7.11
CA ARG A 119 -0.86 -1.40 -7.37
C ARG A 119 -1.70 -2.36 -6.53
N ARG A 120 -1.31 -3.64 -6.46
CA ARG A 120 -2.02 -4.65 -5.65
C ARG A 120 -2.03 -4.25 -4.18
N HIS A 121 -0.88 -3.89 -3.63
CA HIS A 121 -0.71 -3.46 -2.27
C HIS A 121 -1.65 -2.29 -1.93
N ARG A 122 -1.54 -1.18 -2.65
CA ARG A 122 -2.32 0.05 -2.41
C ARG A 122 -3.83 -0.12 -2.59
N LEU A 123 -4.26 -0.95 -3.55
CA LEU A 123 -5.67 -1.30 -3.70
C LEU A 123 -6.19 -2.13 -2.54
N ILE A 124 -5.40 -3.08 -2.03
CA ILE A 124 -5.77 -3.88 -0.86
C ILE A 124 -5.87 -2.99 0.37
N GLU A 125 -4.88 -2.16 0.67
CA GLU A 125 -4.95 -1.20 1.78
C GLU A 125 -6.20 -0.32 1.68
N THR A 126 -6.48 0.23 0.50
CA THR A 126 -7.68 1.06 0.27
C THR A 126 -8.96 0.29 0.54
N TYR A 127 -9.02 -0.98 0.11
CA TYR A 127 -10.17 -1.85 0.36
C TYR A 127 -10.36 -2.18 1.84
N LEU A 128 -9.28 -2.50 2.54
CA LEU A 128 -9.29 -2.81 3.97
C LEU A 128 -9.79 -1.60 4.77
N VAL A 129 -9.31 -0.40 4.47
CA VAL A 129 -9.75 0.82 5.18
C VAL A 129 -11.20 1.17 4.84
N ARG A 130 -11.55 1.28 3.55
CA ARG A 130 -12.86 1.81 3.14
C ARG A 130 -14.02 0.85 3.32
N GLU A 131 -13.78 -0.46 3.14
CA GLU A 131 -14.84 -1.45 3.13
C GLU A 131 -14.87 -2.34 4.37
N LEU A 132 -13.72 -2.54 5.03
CA LEU A 132 -13.62 -3.41 6.20
C LEU A 132 -13.36 -2.65 7.51
N GLY A 133 -13.08 -1.33 7.46
CA GLY A 133 -12.93 -0.47 8.62
C GLY A 133 -11.62 -0.65 9.39
N TYR A 134 -10.59 -1.12 8.71
CA TYR A 134 -9.24 -1.13 9.29
C TYR A 134 -8.75 0.30 9.54
N GLY A 135 -7.94 0.49 10.58
CA GLY A 135 -7.19 1.71 10.78
C GLY A 135 -6.08 1.85 9.72
N TRP A 136 -5.79 3.06 9.33
CA TRP A 136 -4.72 3.32 8.35
C TRP A 136 -3.32 2.98 8.87
N ASP A 137 -3.16 2.83 10.19
CA ASP A 137 -1.92 2.46 10.87
C ASP A 137 -1.71 0.94 11.03
N GLU A 138 -2.68 0.11 10.62
CA GLU A 138 -2.63 -1.35 10.77
C GLU A 138 -2.78 -2.11 9.43
N VAL A 139 -3.10 -1.40 8.34
CA VAL A 139 -3.41 -2.06 7.04
C VAL A 139 -2.19 -2.59 6.32
N HIS A 140 -1.00 -2.01 6.55
CA HIS A 140 0.22 -2.33 5.80
C HIS A 140 0.59 -3.81 5.93
N ASP A 141 0.70 -4.33 7.15
CA ASP A 141 1.08 -5.72 7.40
C ASP A 141 0.07 -6.71 6.81
N GLU A 142 -1.23 -6.37 6.85
CA GLU A 142 -2.29 -7.20 6.27
C GLU A 142 -2.22 -7.20 4.73
N ALA A 143 -1.96 -6.05 4.11
CA ALA A 143 -1.78 -5.93 2.67
C ALA A 143 -0.55 -6.70 2.17
N GLU A 144 0.57 -6.69 2.91
CA GLU A 144 1.77 -7.50 2.62
C GLU A 144 1.45 -9.00 2.51
N ILE A 145 0.58 -9.51 3.38
CA ILE A 145 0.17 -10.92 3.35
C ILE A 145 -0.75 -11.21 2.16
N LEU A 146 -1.71 -10.33 1.91
CA LEU A 146 -2.78 -10.55 0.94
C LEU A 146 -2.32 -10.34 -0.51
N GLU A 147 -1.40 -9.44 -0.79
CA GLU A 147 -1.00 -9.05 -2.15
C GLU A 147 -0.47 -10.21 -2.99
N HIS A 148 0.11 -11.23 -2.37
CA HIS A 148 0.60 -12.44 -3.06
C HIS A 148 -0.48 -13.53 -3.20
N ALA A 149 -1.52 -13.50 -2.37
CA ALA A 149 -2.55 -14.54 -2.30
C ALA A 149 -3.79 -14.20 -3.14
N VAL A 150 -4.08 -12.93 -3.34
CA VAL A 150 -5.27 -12.44 -4.04
C VAL A 150 -5.11 -12.63 -5.55
N SER A 151 -6.12 -13.24 -6.22
CA SER A 151 -6.11 -13.43 -7.68
C SER A 151 -6.33 -12.11 -8.44
N ASP A 152 -5.87 -12.05 -9.70
CA ASP A 152 -6.08 -10.88 -10.55
C ASP A 152 -7.57 -10.54 -10.72
N LEU A 153 -8.43 -11.55 -10.89
CA LEU A 153 -9.87 -11.34 -10.95
C LEU A 153 -10.42 -10.66 -9.69
N MET A 154 -9.89 -11.02 -8.51
CA MET A 154 -10.31 -10.37 -7.27
C MET A 154 -9.78 -8.94 -7.21
N MET A 155 -8.56 -8.68 -7.67
CA MET A 155 -8.00 -7.32 -7.76
C MET A 155 -8.84 -6.42 -8.67
N ASP A 156 -9.24 -6.91 -9.83
CA ASP A 156 -10.12 -6.18 -10.76
C ASP A 156 -11.47 -5.84 -10.10
N ARG A 157 -12.00 -6.76 -9.30
CA ARG A 157 -13.25 -6.56 -8.57
C ARG A 157 -13.11 -5.56 -7.42
N ILE A 158 -11.99 -5.58 -6.72
CA ILE A 158 -11.66 -4.60 -5.67
C ILE A 158 -11.56 -3.21 -6.29
N ASP A 159 -10.78 -3.06 -7.36
CA ASP A 159 -10.60 -1.80 -8.05
C ASP A 159 -11.93 -1.21 -8.54
N ALA A 160 -12.74 -2.02 -9.22
CA ALA A 160 -14.08 -1.61 -9.67
C ALA A 160 -15.01 -1.26 -8.50
N LYS A 161 -14.97 -2.04 -7.40
CA LYS A 161 -15.77 -1.79 -6.19
C LYS A 161 -15.41 -0.46 -5.54
N LEU A 162 -14.13 -0.11 -5.52
CA LEU A 162 -13.60 1.13 -4.96
C LEU A 162 -13.83 2.35 -5.88
N GLY A 163 -14.27 2.14 -7.12
CA GLY A 163 -14.50 3.19 -8.11
C GLY A 163 -13.20 3.72 -8.72
N HIS A 164 -12.20 2.86 -8.89
CA HIS A 164 -10.89 3.19 -9.47
C HIS A 164 -10.18 4.32 -8.68
N PRO A 165 -9.79 4.07 -7.44
CA PRO A 165 -9.18 5.10 -6.60
C PRO A 165 -7.81 5.51 -7.16
N GLU A 166 -7.52 6.81 -7.11
CA GLU A 166 -6.26 7.38 -7.60
C GLU A 166 -5.14 7.32 -6.56
N ARG A 167 -5.49 7.19 -5.27
CA ARG A 167 -4.55 7.13 -4.14
C ARG A 167 -5.05 6.21 -3.03
N ASP A 168 -4.12 5.67 -2.30
CA ASP A 168 -4.33 4.83 -1.13
C ASP A 168 -4.69 5.64 0.14
N PRO A 169 -4.88 4.99 1.32
CA PRO A 169 -5.18 5.69 2.56
C PRO A 169 -4.09 6.64 3.07
N HIS A 170 -2.86 6.47 2.62
CA HIS A 170 -1.70 7.29 3.02
C HIS A 170 -1.40 8.41 2.02
N GLY A 171 -2.10 8.42 0.86
CA GLY A 171 -1.93 9.41 -0.20
C GLY A 171 -0.97 8.99 -1.29
N ASP A 172 -0.44 7.79 -1.25
CA ASP A 172 0.42 7.25 -2.30
C ASP A 172 -0.40 6.98 -3.58
N PRO A 173 0.08 7.37 -4.77
CA PRO A 173 -0.67 7.23 -6.01
C PRO A 173 -0.82 5.76 -6.39
N ILE A 174 -2.06 5.32 -6.68
CA ILE A 174 -2.31 3.95 -7.14
C ILE A 174 -2.02 3.88 -8.64
N PRO A 175 -1.04 3.05 -9.07
CA PRO A 175 -0.73 2.89 -10.48
C PRO A 175 -1.95 2.39 -11.26
N SER A 176 -2.12 2.86 -12.50
CA SER A 176 -3.13 2.32 -13.42
C SER A 176 -2.77 0.89 -13.88
N VAL A 177 -3.70 0.20 -14.54
CA VAL A 177 -3.49 -1.18 -15.04
C VAL A 177 -2.33 -1.27 -16.04
N ASP A 178 -2.10 -0.23 -16.82
CA ASP A 178 -0.99 -0.11 -17.78
C ASP A 178 0.31 0.41 -17.16
N GLY A 179 0.34 0.62 -15.83
CA GLY A 179 1.53 1.02 -15.08
C GLY A 179 1.85 2.51 -15.13
N ALA A 180 0.90 3.34 -15.57
CA ALA A 180 1.04 4.79 -15.44
C ALA A 180 0.79 5.22 -13.99
N ILE A 181 1.51 6.24 -13.53
CA ILE A 181 1.44 6.77 -12.17
C ILE A 181 1.38 8.29 -12.27
N ASP A 182 0.38 8.89 -11.64
CA ASP A 182 0.26 10.33 -11.51
C ASP A 182 0.77 10.76 -10.13
N THR A 183 2.08 10.97 -10.05
CA THR A 183 2.74 11.39 -8.82
C THR A 183 2.61 12.90 -8.64
N PRO A 184 1.97 13.39 -7.56
CA PRO A 184 1.85 14.83 -7.34
C PRO A 184 3.23 15.46 -7.10
N SER A 185 3.41 16.70 -7.59
CA SER A 185 4.60 17.50 -7.26
C SER A 185 4.51 17.96 -5.81
N ALA A 186 4.89 17.10 -4.89
CA ALA A 186 4.83 17.33 -3.45
C ALA A 186 6.24 17.47 -2.87
N THR A 187 6.37 18.32 -1.85
CA THR A 187 7.60 18.58 -1.10
C THR A 187 7.36 18.25 0.37
N ARG A 188 8.39 17.78 1.06
CA ARG A 188 8.26 17.47 2.50
C ARG A 188 7.93 18.73 3.31
N LEU A 189 7.08 18.59 4.30
CA LEU A 189 6.75 19.70 5.22
C LEU A 189 8.00 20.26 5.90
N SER A 190 9.00 19.41 6.17
CA SER A 190 10.31 19.84 6.72
C SER A 190 11.08 20.80 5.81
N GLU A 191 10.75 20.91 4.53
CA GLU A 191 11.41 21.80 3.56
C GLU A 191 10.61 23.11 3.34
N TYR A 192 9.37 23.19 3.86
CA TYR A 192 8.58 24.42 3.77
C TYR A 192 9.17 25.51 4.64
N LEU A 193 9.13 26.74 4.14
CA LEU A 193 9.62 27.94 4.84
C LEU A 193 8.52 28.59 5.67
N ASP A 194 8.92 29.47 6.60
CA ASP A 194 8.00 30.25 7.42
C ASP A 194 6.99 31.01 6.54
N GLY A 195 5.71 30.92 6.91
CA GLY A 195 4.58 31.52 6.20
C GLY A 195 4.10 30.76 4.96
N GLN A 196 4.81 29.73 4.53
CA GLN A 196 4.33 28.91 3.40
C GLN A 196 3.20 28.00 3.83
N SER A 197 2.25 27.80 2.92
CA SER A 197 1.08 26.95 3.10
C SER A 197 1.00 25.89 2.01
N GLY A 198 0.44 24.75 2.36
CA GLY A 198 0.20 23.65 1.44
C GLY A 198 -0.93 22.77 1.95
N ARG A 199 -1.23 21.76 1.18
CA ARG A 199 -2.20 20.72 1.51
C ARG A 199 -1.47 19.38 1.63
N VAL A 200 -1.75 18.62 2.68
CA VAL A 200 -1.19 17.28 2.87
C VAL A 200 -1.59 16.39 1.69
N ALA A 201 -0.60 15.96 0.92
CA ALA A 201 -0.81 15.07 -0.23
C ALA A 201 -0.52 13.62 0.14
N ARG A 202 0.50 13.38 0.99
CA ARG A 202 0.96 12.07 1.41
C ARG A 202 1.50 12.09 2.82
N ILE A 203 1.32 10.99 3.54
CA ILE A 203 1.91 10.73 4.86
C ILE A 203 2.63 9.38 4.80
N SER A 204 3.87 9.30 5.29
CA SER A 204 4.62 8.05 5.29
C SER A 204 3.96 7.00 6.20
N ASP A 205 3.76 5.81 5.68
CA ASP A 205 3.22 4.61 6.35
C ASP A 205 4.29 3.78 7.07
N SER A 206 5.57 4.16 6.97
CA SER A 206 6.70 3.38 7.47
C SER A 206 6.76 3.22 9.01
N ASP A 207 5.99 3.99 9.76
CA ASP A 207 5.94 3.95 11.24
C ASP A 207 4.48 4.05 11.73
N PRO A 208 3.84 2.92 12.10
CA PRO A 208 2.48 2.91 12.62
C PRO A 208 2.27 3.80 13.86
N ALA A 209 3.31 3.97 14.69
CA ALA A 209 3.21 4.87 15.84
C ALA A 209 3.13 6.33 15.41
N MET A 210 3.82 6.69 14.31
CA MET A 210 3.73 8.02 13.72
C MET A 210 2.34 8.29 13.13
N LEU A 211 1.74 7.31 12.45
CA LEU A 211 0.38 7.42 11.92
C LEU A 211 -0.65 7.64 13.05
N ARG A 212 -0.57 6.87 14.15
CA ARG A 212 -1.40 7.09 15.33
C ARG A 212 -1.20 8.46 15.97
N TYR A 213 0.04 8.95 16.00
CA TYR A 213 0.30 10.31 16.46
C TYR A 213 -0.38 11.34 15.57
N PHE A 214 -0.26 11.23 14.25
CA PHE A 214 -0.94 12.15 13.31
C PHE A 214 -2.45 12.13 13.48
N ASP A 215 -3.05 10.96 13.64
CA ASP A 215 -4.47 10.85 13.93
C ASP A 215 -4.86 11.58 15.23
N SER A 216 -4.08 11.38 16.31
CA SER A 216 -4.33 12.00 17.62
C SER A 216 -4.28 13.53 17.59
N VAL A 217 -3.44 14.12 16.73
CA VAL A 217 -3.34 15.56 16.52
C VAL A 217 -4.18 16.04 15.32
N GLY A 218 -4.86 15.08 14.62
CA GLY A 218 -5.78 15.31 13.51
C GLY A 218 -5.12 15.82 12.25
N ILE A 219 -3.93 15.37 11.96
CA ILE A 219 -3.29 15.52 10.65
C ILE A 219 -3.79 14.38 9.77
N THR A 220 -4.43 14.73 8.66
CA THR A 220 -5.01 13.81 7.68
C THR A 220 -4.67 14.27 6.26
N LEU A 221 -4.92 13.41 5.28
CA LEU A 221 -4.82 13.82 3.88
C LEU A 221 -5.73 15.01 3.58
N ASP A 222 -5.33 15.81 2.63
CA ASP A 222 -6.00 17.03 2.15
C ASP A 222 -6.11 18.16 3.18
N LEU A 223 -5.59 17.98 4.41
CA LEU A 223 -5.59 19.03 5.41
C LEU A 223 -4.70 20.20 4.96
N PRO A 224 -5.21 21.45 4.94
CA PRO A 224 -4.37 22.62 4.74
C PRO A 224 -3.51 22.88 5.97
N ILE A 225 -2.21 23.05 5.75
CA ILE A 225 -1.22 23.37 6.79
C ILE A 225 -0.47 24.63 6.40
N THR A 226 -0.21 25.51 7.37
CA THR A 226 0.68 26.66 7.22
C THR A 226 1.86 26.52 8.20
N VAL A 227 3.08 26.65 7.70
CA VAL A 227 4.27 26.72 8.56
C VAL A 227 4.31 28.10 9.20
N ILE A 228 4.29 28.14 10.55
CA ILE A 228 4.38 29.38 11.33
C ILE A 228 5.83 29.76 11.50
N GLU A 229 6.64 28.81 11.98
CA GLU A 229 8.06 29.05 12.34
C GLU A 229 8.84 27.73 12.34
N ARG A 230 9.99 27.76 11.73
CA ARG A 230 10.98 26.68 11.84
C ARG A 230 11.90 26.95 13.02
N ARG A 231 11.98 26.02 13.93
CA ARG A 231 12.86 26.12 15.12
C ARG A 231 13.98 25.10 15.04
N ASP A 232 14.91 25.32 14.12
CA ASP A 232 16.02 24.39 13.83
C ASP A 232 16.84 24.09 15.09
N TYR A 233 17.02 25.09 15.98
CA TYR A 233 17.67 24.94 17.28
C TYR A 233 16.95 23.96 18.23
N ALA A 234 15.66 23.77 18.07
CA ALA A 234 14.83 22.87 18.88
C ALA A 234 14.48 21.57 18.12
N GLY A 235 14.82 21.48 16.83
CA GLY A 235 14.45 20.36 15.98
C GLY A 235 12.93 20.24 15.75
N THR A 236 12.20 21.38 15.75
CA THR A 236 10.74 21.42 15.57
C THR A 236 10.31 22.40 14.48
N VAL A 237 9.11 22.17 13.97
CA VAL A 237 8.41 23.06 13.05
C VAL A 237 7.05 23.38 13.68
N ALA A 238 6.80 24.66 13.96
CA ALA A 238 5.50 25.15 14.40
C ALA A 238 4.58 25.29 13.18
N ILE A 239 3.44 24.62 13.21
CA ILE A 239 2.45 24.64 12.12
C ILE A 239 1.09 25.07 12.62
N GLU A 240 0.30 25.67 11.74
CA GLU A 240 -1.13 25.95 11.94
C GLU A 240 -1.94 24.96 11.08
N LEU A 241 -2.86 24.25 11.72
CA LEU A 241 -3.81 23.37 11.05
C LEU A 241 -5.09 24.15 10.75
N ALA A 242 -5.44 24.26 9.45
CA ALA A 242 -6.70 24.90 9.06
C ALA A 242 -7.84 23.88 9.16
N ARG A 243 -8.52 23.87 10.32
CA ARG A 243 -9.75 23.08 10.54
C ARG A 243 -10.96 23.98 10.47
N THR A 244 -12.12 23.39 10.17
CA THR A 244 -13.39 24.14 10.12
C THR A 244 -13.66 24.81 11.47
N GLY A 245 -13.48 26.13 11.54
CA GLY A 245 -13.81 26.98 12.70
C GLY A 245 -12.72 27.14 13.77
N THR A 246 -11.56 26.47 13.64
CA THR A 246 -10.43 26.63 14.56
C THR A 246 -9.11 26.69 13.80
N LYS A 247 -8.16 27.44 14.36
CA LYS A 247 -6.76 27.46 13.94
C LYS A 247 -5.94 26.90 15.10
N ASP A 248 -5.58 25.65 14.99
CA ASP A 248 -4.80 24.98 16.02
C ASP A 248 -3.32 25.03 15.66
N ALA A 249 -2.50 25.59 16.52
CA ALA A 249 -1.05 25.62 16.36
C ALA A 249 -0.44 24.44 17.13
N ILE A 250 0.41 23.67 16.47
CA ILE A 250 1.15 22.56 17.07
C ILE A 250 2.62 22.62 16.68
N ASP A 251 3.48 22.11 17.55
CA ASP A 251 4.91 21.91 17.26
C ASP A 251 5.13 20.46 16.83
N LEU A 252 5.56 20.25 15.59
CA LEU A 252 5.97 18.94 15.09
C LEU A 252 7.49 18.78 15.24
N GLY A 253 7.91 17.62 15.75
CA GLY A 253 9.32 17.23 15.66
C GLY A 253 9.75 17.07 14.19
N HIS A 254 11.03 17.34 13.90
CA HIS A 254 11.58 17.30 12.54
C HIS A 254 11.26 15.97 11.82
N ARG A 255 11.40 14.85 12.53
CA ARG A 255 11.08 13.52 12.01
C ARG A 255 9.61 13.36 11.58
N ALA A 256 8.69 13.98 12.30
CA ALA A 256 7.27 14.00 11.92
C ALA A 256 7.03 14.89 10.69
N ALA A 257 7.72 16.04 10.62
CA ALA A 257 7.64 16.92 9.45
C ALA A 257 8.26 16.29 8.18
N GLU A 258 9.28 15.43 8.31
CA GLU A 258 9.84 14.65 7.21
C GLU A 258 8.88 13.56 6.68
N ALA A 259 7.95 13.09 7.51
CA ALA A 259 6.99 12.05 7.15
C ALA A 259 5.75 12.58 6.41
N ILE A 260 5.64 13.89 6.20
CA ILE A 260 4.50 14.53 5.54
C ILE A 260 4.97 15.19 4.24
N TRP A 261 4.31 14.89 3.13
CA TRP A 261 4.49 15.59 1.86
C TRP A 261 3.29 16.47 1.58
N MET A 262 3.56 17.66 1.09
CA MET A 262 2.54 18.66 0.80
C MET A 262 2.65 19.15 -0.64
N VAL A 263 1.50 19.43 -1.24
CA VAL A 263 1.39 20.21 -2.48
C VAL A 263 1.14 21.68 -2.10
N PRO A 264 1.70 22.65 -2.86
CA PRO A 264 1.45 24.07 -2.59
C PRO A 264 -0.05 24.39 -2.59
N ALA A 265 -0.48 25.28 -1.68
CA ALA A 265 -1.80 25.86 -1.77
C ALA A 265 -1.84 26.81 -2.98
N ASN A 266 -2.77 26.57 -3.91
CA ASN A 266 -3.01 27.47 -5.05
C ASN A 266 -3.64 28.79 -4.58
#